data_51776a99ce43bbd942c0dd0566b4f7c6
#
_entry.id   51776a99ce43bbd942c0dd0566b4f7c6
#
_cell.length_a   1.000
_cell.length_b   1.000
_cell.length_c   1.000
_cell.angle_alpha   90.00
_cell.angle_beta   90.00
_cell.angle_gamma   90.00
#
_symmetry.space_group_name_H-M   'P 1'
#
loop_
_entity.id
_entity.type
_entity.pdbx_description
1 polymer ?
#
loop_
_entity_poly.entity_id
_entity_poly.type
_entity_poly.pdbx_seq_one_letter_code
_entity_poly.pdbx_strand_id
1 'polypeptide(L)'
;MIRDRFITLWNMKALSAKELERLTGIDREKWYSLRNSRRRMNEEDIIALNKIFPQYAYWLSTGQILPDAGQVSPDYEELARLEPQKSGTHD
;
A
#
# COMPACT_ATOMS: atom_id res chain seq x y z
N MET A 1 1.46 0.47 12.97
CA MET A 1 0.06 0.95 12.87
C MET A 1 -0.34 1.07 11.42
N ILE A 2 -1.60 0.87 11.13
CA ILE A 2 -2.09 0.92 9.75
C ILE A 2 -1.76 2.24 9.08
N ARG A 3 -1.90 3.33 9.81
CA ARG A 3 -1.63 4.64 9.24
C ARG A 3 -0.16 4.78 8.81
N ASP A 4 0.74 4.23 9.60
CA ASP A 4 2.17 4.30 9.25
C ASP A 4 2.45 3.51 8.00
N ARG A 5 1.80 2.36 7.85
CA ARG A 5 1.94 1.57 6.63
C ARG A 5 1.34 2.29 5.43
N PHE A 6 0.22 2.99 5.65
CA PHE A 6 -0.36 3.80 4.59
C PHE A 6 0.61 4.87 4.12
N ILE A 7 1.30 5.53 5.06
CA ILE A 7 2.28 6.56 4.70
C ILE A 7 3.45 5.94 3.94
N THR A 8 3.90 4.77 4.36
CA THR A 8 4.93 4.05 3.63
C THR A 8 4.48 3.78 2.20
N LEU A 9 3.25 3.30 2.04
CA LEU A 9 2.68 3.04 0.72
C LEU A 9 2.63 4.32 -0.12
N TRP A 10 2.16 5.41 0.49
CA TRP A 10 2.07 6.70 -0.17
C TRP A 10 3.43 7.10 -0.74
N ASN A 11 4.46 7.00 0.11
CA ASN A 11 5.80 7.43 -0.28
C ASN A 11 6.42 6.51 -1.33
N MET A 12 6.29 5.21 -1.14
CA MET A 12 6.94 4.26 -2.03
C MET A 12 6.29 4.20 -3.40
N LYS A 13 4.98 4.46 -3.47
CA LYS A 13 4.28 4.49 -4.75
C LYS A 13 4.14 5.89 -5.32
N ALA A 14 4.75 6.87 -4.65
CA ALA A 14 4.68 8.27 -5.08
C ALA A 14 3.25 8.72 -5.32
N LEU A 15 2.36 8.37 -4.41
CA LEU A 15 0.95 8.70 -4.53
C LEU A 15 0.72 10.18 -4.27
N SER A 16 -0.42 10.68 -4.74
CA SER A 16 -0.86 12.03 -4.42
C SER A 16 -2.32 11.95 -3.99
N ALA A 17 -2.75 12.94 -3.23
CA ALA A 17 -4.14 12.99 -2.80
C ALA A 17 -5.08 13.11 -4.00
N LYS A 18 -4.67 13.85 -5.02
CA LYS A 18 -5.46 13.98 -6.23
C LYS A 18 -5.63 12.65 -6.93
N GLU A 19 -4.56 11.86 -7.01
CA GLU A 19 -4.63 10.56 -7.64
C GLU A 19 -5.50 9.62 -6.83
N LEU A 20 -5.36 9.64 -5.51
CA LEU A 20 -6.19 8.80 -4.66
C LEU A 20 -7.66 9.16 -4.80
N GLU A 21 -7.97 10.45 -4.90
CA GLU A 21 -9.35 10.86 -5.15
C GLU A 21 -9.86 10.29 -6.46
N ARG A 22 -9.04 10.37 -7.51
CA ARG A 22 -9.42 9.87 -8.82
C ARG A 22 -9.67 8.36 -8.79
N LEU A 23 -8.84 7.64 -8.05
CA LEU A 23 -8.92 6.18 -8.04
C LEU A 23 -10.00 5.65 -7.10
N THR A 24 -10.30 6.39 -6.03
CA THR A 24 -11.19 5.88 -4.97
C THR A 24 -12.52 6.61 -4.90
N GLY A 25 -12.61 7.81 -5.44
CA GLY A 25 -13.79 8.63 -5.28
C GLY A 25 -13.87 9.33 -3.93
N ILE A 26 -12.89 9.14 -3.07
CA ILE A 26 -12.84 9.80 -1.77
C ILE A 26 -12.10 11.12 -1.93
N ASP A 27 -12.72 12.21 -1.41
CA ASP A 27 -12.22 13.57 -1.55
C ASP A 27 -10.75 13.68 -1.14
N ARG A 28 -9.97 14.40 -1.94
CA ARG A 28 -8.54 14.57 -1.69
C ARG A 28 -8.24 15.19 -0.33
N GLU A 29 -9.15 16.05 0.17
CA GLU A 29 -8.93 16.64 1.49
C GLU A 29 -8.94 15.60 2.59
N LYS A 30 -9.74 14.54 2.42
CA LYS A 30 -9.73 13.46 3.39
C LYS A 30 -8.42 12.70 3.35
N TRP A 31 -7.83 12.53 2.18
CA TRP A 31 -6.53 11.87 2.06
C TRP A 31 -5.42 12.71 2.67
N TYR A 32 -5.47 14.03 2.47
CA TYR A 32 -4.51 14.93 3.12
C TYR A 32 -4.65 14.87 4.63
N SER A 33 -5.88 14.89 5.13
CA SER A 33 -6.10 14.84 6.57
C SER A 33 -5.57 13.57 7.18
N LEU A 34 -5.75 12.45 6.49
CA LEU A 34 -5.23 11.16 6.94
C LEU A 34 -3.71 11.18 6.97
N ARG A 35 -3.10 11.66 5.90
CA ARG A 35 -1.64 11.70 5.80
C ARG A 35 -1.03 12.61 6.86
N ASN A 36 -1.72 13.70 7.19
CA ASN A 36 -1.21 14.69 8.13
C ASN A 36 -1.68 14.45 9.56
N SER A 37 -2.21 13.29 9.85
CA SER A 37 -2.63 12.89 11.20
C SER A 37 -3.79 13.71 11.75
N ARG A 38 -4.58 14.31 10.88
CA ARG A 38 -5.73 15.11 11.33
C ARG A 38 -6.98 14.28 11.52
N ARG A 39 -6.96 13.05 11.03
CA ARG A 39 -8.04 12.11 11.26
C ARG A 39 -7.48 10.71 11.25
N ARG A 40 -8.24 9.77 11.79
CA ARG A 40 -7.83 8.38 11.83
C ARG A 40 -8.23 7.67 10.55
N MET A 41 -7.50 6.62 10.24
CA MET A 41 -7.86 5.74 9.14
C MET A 41 -9.12 4.97 9.54
N ASN A 42 -10.11 4.98 8.65
CA ASN A 42 -11.36 4.29 8.93
C ASN A 42 -11.57 3.16 7.93
N GLU A 43 -12.67 2.42 8.13
CA GLU A 43 -12.97 1.26 7.33
C GLU A 43 -13.11 1.62 5.85
N GLU A 44 -13.73 2.75 5.57
CA GLU A 44 -13.92 3.18 4.18
C GLU A 44 -12.57 3.38 3.47
N ASP A 45 -11.62 3.96 4.18
CA ASP A 45 -10.27 4.17 3.63
C ASP A 45 -9.60 2.83 3.32
N ILE A 46 -9.71 1.90 4.25
CA ILE A 46 -9.08 0.58 4.11
C ILE A 46 -9.67 -0.18 2.93
N ILE A 47 -10.99 -0.16 2.83
CA ILE A 47 -11.68 -0.83 1.73
C ILE A 47 -11.26 -0.24 0.40
N ALA A 48 -11.19 1.10 0.34
CA ALA A 48 -10.80 1.77 -0.90
C ALA A 48 -9.38 1.40 -1.30
N LEU A 49 -8.45 1.40 -0.34
CA LEU A 49 -7.06 1.05 -0.62
C LEU A 49 -6.93 -0.41 -1.05
N ASN A 50 -7.72 -1.29 -0.42
CA ASN A 50 -7.67 -2.70 -0.79
C ASN A 50 -8.19 -2.94 -2.20
N LYS A 51 -9.09 -2.08 -2.68
CA LYS A 51 -9.58 -2.21 -4.04
C LYS A 51 -8.53 -1.80 -5.08
N ILE A 52 -7.77 -0.76 -4.79
CA ILE A 52 -6.78 -0.28 -5.76
C ILE A 52 -5.43 -0.97 -5.60
N PHE A 53 -5.16 -1.54 -4.43
CA PHE A 53 -3.93 -2.28 -4.16
C PHE A 53 -4.25 -3.59 -3.45
N PRO A 54 -4.96 -4.50 -4.12
CA PRO A 54 -5.36 -5.75 -3.45
C PRO A 54 -4.19 -6.58 -2.96
N GLN A 55 -3.01 -6.45 -3.59
CA GLN A 55 -1.84 -7.22 -3.19
C GLN A 55 -1.27 -6.78 -1.85
N TYR A 56 -1.67 -5.62 -1.35
CA TYR A 56 -1.17 -5.10 -0.08
C TYR A 56 -2.19 -5.21 1.05
N ALA A 57 -3.36 -5.81 0.78
CA ALA A 57 -4.45 -5.81 1.75
C ALA A 57 -4.05 -6.41 3.10
N TYR A 58 -3.41 -7.57 3.07
CA TYR A 58 -3.00 -8.25 4.29
C TYR A 58 -1.92 -7.45 5.03
N TRP A 59 -0.92 -6.99 4.28
CA TRP A 59 0.16 -6.21 4.87
C TRP A 59 -0.36 -4.91 5.49
N LEU A 60 -1.24 -4.21 4.78
CA LEU A 60 -1.76 -2.94 5.28
C LEU A 60 -2.47 -3.13 6.61
N SER A 61 -3.22 -4.21 6.76
CA SER A 61 -4.00 -4.47 7.96
C SER A 61 -3.17 -5.06 9.10
N THR A 62 -2.22 -5.93 8.80
CA THR A 62 -1.51 -6.70 9.83
C THR A 62 -0.04 -6.40 9.96
N GLY A 63 0.56 -5.80 8.94
CA GLY A 63 2.01 -5.60 8.92
C GLY A 63 2.78 -6.82 8.46
N GLN A 64 2.09 -7.91 8.13
CA GLN A 64 2.73 -9.15 7.70
C GLN A 64 2.42 -9.43 6.24
N ILE A 65 3.19 -10.33 5.64
CA ILE A 65 2.99 -10.69 4.25
C ILE A 65 2.79 -12.19 4.11
N LEU A 66 2.16 -12.59 3.00
CA LEU A 66 1.96 -13.99 2.65
C LEU A 66 2.26 -14.10 1.16
N PRO A 67 3.55 -14.15 0.79
CA PRO A 67 3.91 -14.09 -0.63
C PRO A 67 3.31 -15.22 -1.45
N ASP A 68 3.18 -16.41 -0.87
CA ASP A 68 2.61 -17.55 -1.59
C ASP A 68 1.14 -17.32 -1.95
N ALA A 69 0.48 -16.45 -1.18
CA ALA A 69 -0.90 -16.10 -1.47
C ALA A 69 -1.02 -14.78 -2.25
N GLY A 70 0.10 -14.26 -2.73
CA GLY A 70 0.09 -13.01 -3.48
C GLY A 70 -0.06 -11.79 -2.61
N GLN A 71 0.09 -11.93 -1.29
CA GLN A 71 -0.04 -10.80 -0.36
C GLN A 71 1.35 -10.35 0.05
N VAL A 72 1.72 -9.17 -0.41
CA VAL A 72 3.08 -8.66 -0.25
C VAL A 72 3.04 -7.25 0.31
N SER A 73 4.21 -6.65 0.48
CA SER A 73 4.33 -5.24 0.86
C SER A 73 5.10 -4.51 -0.23
N PRO A 74 5.00 -3.17 -0.28
CA PRO A 74 5.81 -2.42 -1.23
C PRO A 74 7.30 -2.67 -1.04
N ASP A 75 7.76 -2.81 0.21
CA ASP A 75 9.15 -3.11 0.50
C ASP A 75 9.55 -4.47 -0.06
N TYR A 76 8.71 -5.46 0.15
CA TYR A 76 8.98 -6.81 -0.33
C TYR A 76 9.09 -6.82 -1.86
N GLU A 77 8.16 -6.15 -2.53
CA GLU A 77 8.18 -6.08 -3.98
C GLU A 77 9.44 -5.38 -4.49
N GLU A 78 9.83 -4.31 -3.81
CA GLU A 78 11.00 -3.57 -4.24
C GLU A 78 12.27 -4.42 -4.10
N LEU A 79 12.40 -5.11 -2.98
CA LEU A 79 13.56 -5.98 -2.76
C LEU A 79 13.58 -7.13 -3.77
N ALA A 80 12.44 -7.72 -4.04
CA ALA A 80 12.36 -8.81 -5.00
C ALA A 80 12.73 -8.34 -6.39
N ARG A 81 12.31 -7.13 -6.75
CA ARG A 81 12.62 -6.56 -8.05
C ARG A 81 14.12 -6.30 -8.22
N LEU A 82 14.78 -5.93 -7.13
CA LEU A 82 16.19 -5.57 -7.18
C LEU A 82 17.11 -6.78 -7.08
N GLU A 83 16.61 -7.92 -6.65
CA GLU A 83 17.44 -9.11 -6.53
C GLU A 83 17.83 -9.64 -7.89
N PRO A 84 19.04 -10.18 -8.02
CA PRO A 84 19.42 -10.85 -9.25
C PRO A 84 18.49 -12.01 -9.54
N GLN A 85 18.35 -12.34 -10.80
CA GLN A 85 17.52 -13.45 -11.23
C GLN A 85 18.18 -14.76 -10.89
N LYS A 86 17.96 -15.23 -9.69
CA LYS A 86 18.58 -16.48 -9.29
C LYS A 86 17.94 -17.66 -9.95
N SER A 87 16.67 -17.50 -10.17
CA SER A 87 15.93 -18.57 -10.79
C SER A 87 16.50 -18.92 -12.13
N GLY A 88 16.96 -17.97 -12.79
CA GLY A 88 17.46 -18.26 -14.07
C GLY A 88 18.63 -19.14 -13.99
N THR A 89 19.02 -19.31 -12.93
CA THR A 89 20.20 -19.93 -12.82
C THR A 89 20.28 -21.33 -12.50
N HIS A 90 19.69 -21.46 -12.49
CA HIS A 90 19.74 -22.38 -12.14
C HIS A 90 19.93 -23.04 -12.51
N ASP A 91 19.97 -22.95 -12.73
CA ASP A 91 19.98 -23.63 -12.88
C ASP A 91 20.17 -24.09 -12.89
#